data_8d69c8a55de73cbec94bb9b861fdad91
#
_entry.id   8d69c8a55de73cbec94bb9b861fdad91
#
_cell.length_a   1.000
_cell.length_b   1.000
_cell.length_c   1.000
_cell.angle_alpha   90.00
_cell.angle_beta   90.00
_cell.angle_gamma   90.00
#
_symmetry.space_group_name_H-M   'P 1'
#
loop_
_entity.id
_entity.type
_entity.pdbx_description
1 polymer ?
#
loop_
_entity_poly.entity_id
_entity_poly.type
_entity_poly.pdbx_seq_one_letter_code
_entity_poly.pdbx_strand_id
1 'polypeptide(L)'
;MKTSTRISLLAAVALALGACASMQSQREGMSFFVTSTGSGKGADLGGLDGADRHCQSLARATGSKDRNWRAYLSTSASGGYPAVNARDRIGRGPWQNAKGVVVASNVDQLHGTNNLTKETALTEKGEMVNGRTEKPNMHDMLTGSMPDGRAITASGDSTCSNWTTSGAGAAMLGHHDRQGLRDDDASKSWNSSHLSRPTKEGAPGCSQVALQGTGGNGLFYCFAAN
;
A
#
# COMPACT_ATOMS: atom_id res chain seq x y z
N MET A 1 -2.49 35.21 -46.91
CA MET A 1 -3.11 34.43 -45.82
C MET A 1 -2.23 33.21 -45.49
N LYS A 2 -1.13 33.35 -44.74
CA LYS A 2 -0.24 32.22 -44.33
C LYS A 2 0.38 32.40 -42.95
N THR A 3 -0.26 33.11 -42.02
CA THR A 3 0.31 33.41 -40.68
C THR A 3 -0.45 32.80 -39.50
N SER A 4 -1.56 32.12 -39.72
CA SER A 4 -2.44 31.61 -38.63
C SER A 4 -2.05 30.22 -38.09
N THR A 5 -1.35 29.39 -38.87
CA THR A 5 -1.10 27.97 -38.50
C THR A 5 0.08 27.76 -37.55
N ARG A 6 1.03 28.69 -37.47
CA ARG A 6 2.24 28.56 -36.65
C ARG A 6 2.02 28.88 -35.17
N ILE A 7 1.08 29.76 -34.84
CA ILE A 7 0.79 30.17 -33.46
C ILE A 7 0.08 29.04 -32.68
N SER A 8 -0.82 28.31 -33.36
CA SER A 8 -1.55 27.19 -32.72
C SER A 8 -0.66 26.01 -32.34
N LEU A 9 0.41 25.73 -33.12
CA LEU A 9 1.33 24.63 -32.79
C LEU A 9 2.22 24.94 -31.59
N LEU A 10 2.66 26.20 -31.47
CA LEU A 10 3.50 26.62 -30.32
C LEU A 10 2.73 26.63 -28.99
N ALA A 11 1.45 27.02 -29.01
CA ALA A 11 0.60 26.98 -27.83
C ALA A 11 0.29 25.55 -27.35
N ALA A 12 0.07 24.62 -28.29
CA ALA A 12 -0.17 23.21 -27.95
C ALA A 12 1.09 22.53 -27.34
N VAL A 13 2.27 22.85 -27.86
CA VAL A 13 3.55 22.32 -27.31
C VAL A 13 3.84 22.89 -25.92
N ALA A 14 3.57 24.17 -25.67
CA ALA A 14 3.78 24.79 -24.38
C ALA A 14 2.83 24.21 -23.29
N LEU A 15 1.58 23.92 -23.65
CA LEU A 15 0.61 23.27 -22.75
C LEU A 15 1.01 21.83 -22.42
N ALA A 16 1.52 21.07 -23.38
CA ALA A 16 1.98 19.69 -23.14
C ALA A 16 3.23 19.64 -22.25
N LEU A 17 4.18 20.56 -22.43
CA LEU A 17 5.37 20.65 -21.60
C LEU A 17 5.05 21.08 -20.17
N GLY A 18 4.11 21.99 -19.97
CA GLY A 18 3.64 22.41 -18.64
C GLY A 18 2.94 21.30 -17.88
N ALA A 19 2.12 20.49 -18.55
CA ALA A 19 1.46 19.33 -17.94
C ALA A 19 2.45 18.24 -17.53
N CYS A 20 3.45 17.94 -18.35
CA CYS A 20 4.49 16.97 -17.99
C CYS A 20 5.33 17.44 -16.79
N ALA A 21 5.71 18.72 -16.74
CA ALA A 21 6.47 19.28 -15.63
C ALA A 21 5.68 19.25 -14.30
N SER A 22 4.39 19.54 -14.32
CA SER A 22 3.53 19.49 -13.15
C SER A 22 3.32 18.07 -12.62
N MET A 23 3.15 17.09 -13.50
CA MET A 23 3.07 15.68 -13.13
C MET A 23 4.38 15.15 -12.53
N GLN A 24 5.52 15.59 -13.04
CA GLN A 24 6.83 15.23 -12.50
C GLN A 24 7.04 15.79 -11.10
N SER A 25 6.73 17.06 -10.88
CA SER A 25 6.81 17.71 -9.56
C SER A 25 5.92 17.04 -8.51
N GLN A 26 4.71 16.63 -8.90
CA GLN A 26 3.81 15.90 -7.99
C GLN A 26 4.37 14.52 -7.59
N ARG A 27 4.99 13.80 -8.51
CA ARG A 27 5.63 12.51 -8.23
C ARG A 27 6.88 12.63 -7.38
N GLU A 28 7.65 13.69 -7.53
CA GLU A 28 8.78 14.00 -6.63
C GLU A 28 8.32 14.28 -5.20
N GLY A 29 7.13 14.86 -5.02
CA GLY A 29 6.50 15.08 -3.73
C GLY A 29 5.87 13.84 -3.11
N MET A 30 5.59 12.78 -3.90
CA MET A 30 4.95 11.56 -3.42
C MET A 30 5.73 10.94 -2.26
N SER A 31 5.06 10.61 -1.17
CA SER A 31 5.63 9.95 0.01
C SER A 31 4.77 8.80 0.54
N PHE A 32 3.68 8.48 -0.15
CA PHE A 32 2.77 7.36 0.13
C PHE A 32 2.21 6.79 -1.16
N PHE A 33 2.08 5.46 -1.24
CA PHE A 33 1.31 4.78 -2.26
C PHE A 33 0.90 3.37 -1.83
N VAL A 34 -0.10 2.79 -2.53
CA VAL A 34 -0.43 1.36 -2.52
C VAL A 34 0.35 0.71 -3.67
N THR A 35 0.97 -0.45 -3.45
CA THR A 35 1.68 -1.15 -4.53
C THR A 35 0.72 -1.49 -5.67
N SER A 36 1.07 -1.18 -6.92
CA SER A 36 0.24 -1.55 -8.09
C SER A 36 0.28 -3.04 -8.38
N THR A 37 1.28 -3.75 -7.85
CA THR A 37 1.44 -5.21 -7.97
C THR A 37 1.95 -5.78 -6.65
N GLY A 38 1.52 -6.99 -6.31
CA GLY A 38 2.11 -7.78 -5.23
C GLY A 38 3.35 -8.55 -5.71
N SER A 39 3.93 -9.37 -4.84
CA SER A 39 5.07 -10.25 -5.17
C SER A 39 4.72 -11.35 -6.19
N GLY A 40 3.44 -11.64 -6.39
CA GLY A 40 2.95 -12.80 -7.13
C GLY A 40 3.09 -14.13 -6.38
N LYS A 41 3.66 -14.08 -5.17
CA LYS A 41 3.88 -15.25 -4.29
C LYS A 41 3.04 -15.16 -3.00
N GLY A 42 1.86 -14.57 -3.08
CA GLY A 42 1.02 -14.34 -1.89
C GLY A 42 1.71 -13.41 -0.89
N ALA A 43 1.76 -13.84 0.37
CA ALA A 43 2.40 -13.10 1.45
C ALA A 43 3.91 -13.38 1.60
N ASP A 44 4.52 -14.21 0.74
CA ASP A 44 5.98 -14.32 0.65
C ASP A 44 6.55 -13.11 -0.10
N LEU A 45 7.01 -12.15 0.67
CA LEU A 45 7.59 -10.90 0.17
C LEU A 45 9.14 -10.92 0.26
N GLY A 46 9.73 -12.01 0.77
CA GLY A 46 11.14 -12.07 1.13
C GLY A 46 11.47 -11.28 2.40
N GLY A 47 10.56 -11.31 3.37
CA GLY A 47 10.63 -10.57 4.63
C GLY A 47 10.42 -9.07 4.45
N LEU A 48 10.70 -8.30 5.52
CA LEU A 48 10.62 -6.83 5.47
C LEU A 48 11.55 -6.22 4.43
N ASP A 49 12.76 -6.75 4.29
CA ASP A 49 13.73 -6.24 3.32
C ASP A 49 13.28 -6.47 1.88
N GLY A 50 12.64 -7.61 1.60
CA GLY A 50 12.05 -7.88 0.29
C GLY A 50 10.91 -6.94 -0.05
N ALA A 51 10.02 -6.70 0.91
CA ALA A 51 8.91 -5.75 0.79
C ALA A 51 9.40 -4.30 0.59
N ASP A 52 10.45 -3.89 1.33
CA ASP A 52 11.05 -2.57 1.18
C ASP A 52 11.69 -2.38 -0.20
N ARG A 53 12.41 -3.40 -0.70
CA ARG A 53 12.95 -3.37 -2.07
C ARG A 53 11.84 -3.28 -3.12
N HIS A 54 10.71 -3.94 -2.90
CA HIS A 54 9.55 -3.84 -3.80
C HIS A 54 8.98 -2.42 -3.82
N CYS A 55 8.74 -1.80 -2.64
CA CYS A 55 8.36 -0.39 -2.55
C CYS A 55 9.35 0.53 -3.28
N GLN A 56 10.65 0.34 -3.03
CA GLN A 56 11.69 1.15 -3.65
C GLN A 56 11.74 1.00 -5.17
N SER A 57 11.51 -0.22 -5.68
CA SER A 57 11.48 -0.50 -7.12
C SER A 57 10.32 0.19 -7.80
N LEU A 58 9.10 0.08 -7.25
CA LEU A 58 7.90 0.72 -7.79
C LEU A 58 8.03 2.26 -7.77
N ALA A 59 8.51 2.82 -6.67
CA ALA A 59 8.74 4.26 -6.56
C ALA A 59 9.76 4.77 -7.59
N ARG A 60 10.88 4.06 -7.78
CA ARG A 60 11.89 4.39 -8.79
C ARG A 60 11.35 4.35 -10.21
N ALA A 61 10.50 3.38 -10.52
CA ALA A 61 9.87 3.25 -11.84
C ALA A 61 9.02 4.46 -12.23
N THR A 62 8.53 5.24 -11.25
CA THR A 62 7.75 6.47 -11.47
C THR A 62 8.57 7.76 -11.30
N GLY A 63 9.89 7.64 -11.07
CA GLY A 63 10.79 8.79 -10.94
C GLY A 63 11.04 9.27 -9.51
N SER A 64 10.39 8.68 -8.50
CA SER A 64 10.63 8.99 -7.08
C SER A 64 11.91 8.30 -6.58
N LYS A 65 13.09 8.90 -6.85
CA LYS A 65 14.41 8.27 -6.64
C LYS A 65 15.02 8.55 -5.26
N ASP A 66 14.74 9.72 -4.69
CA ASP A 66 15.54 10.30 -3.60
C ASP A 66 14.95 10.05 -2.21
N ARG A 67 14.04 9.08 -2.08
CA ARG A 67 13.40 8.73 -0.83
C ARG A 67 13.67 7.28 -0.45
N ASN A 68 13.72 7.05 0.85
CA ASN A 68 13.84 5.73 1.45
C ASN A 68 12.44 5.12 1.64
N TRP A 69 12.06 4.21 0.80
CA TRP A 69 10.73 3.63 0.85
C TRP A 69 10.66 2.40 1.74
N ARG A 70 9.66 2.35 2.61
CA ARG A 70 9.39 1.26 3.54
C ARG A 70 7.98 0.74 3.38
N ALA A 71 7.86 -0.58 3.42
CA ALA A 71 6.57 -1.25 3.49
C ALA A 71 5.95 -1.05 4.89
N TYR A 72 4.68 -0.73 4.95
CA TYR A 72 3.90 -0.68 6.19
C TYR A 72 3.52 -2.10 6.61
N LEU A 73 4.45 -2.79 7.23
CA LEU A 73 4.31 -4.18 7.66
C LEU A 73 4.88 -4.34 9.05
N SER A 74 4.11 -4.97 9.96
CA SER A 74 4.62 -5.44 11.26
C SER A 74 5.16 -6.87 11.14
N THR A 75 6.01 -7.27 12.09
CA THR A 75 6.45 -8.66 12.26
C THR A 75 6.23 -9.10 13.70
N SER A 76 6.02 -10.39 13.89
CA SER A 76 6.00 -11.02 15.21
C SER A 76 7.42 -11.25 15.73
N ALA A 77 7.60 -11.27 17.06
CA ALA A 77 8.86 -11.70 17.64
C ALA A 77 9.16 -13.15 17.25
N SER A 78 10.36 -13.43 16.79
CA SER A 78 10.76 -14.76 16.31
C SER A 78 12.28 -14.93 16.33
N GLY A 79 12.76 -16.13 16.64
CA GLY A 79 14.18 -16.47 16.57
C GLY A 79 15.08 -15.60 17.46
N GLY A 80 14.58 -15.08 18.59
CA GLY A 80 15.32 -14.18 19.48
C GLY A 80 15.29 -12.71 19.04
N TYR A 81 14.65 -12.38 17.93
CA TYR A 81 14.46 -10.99 17.49
C TYR A 81 13.12 -10.43 18.00
N PRO A 82 13.08 -9.17 18.44
CA PRO A 82 11.85 -8.52 18.85
C PRO A 82 10.87 -8.34 17.70
N ALA A 83 9.60 -8.19 18.01
CA ALA A 83 8.59 -7.76 17.03
C ALA A 83 8.92 -6.37 16.46
N VAL A 84 8.57 -6.15 15.21
CA VAL A 84 8.71 -4.85 14.55
C VAL A 84 7.33 -4.25 14.33
N ASN A 85 7.13 -3.01 14.74
CA ASN A 85 5.88 -2.29 14.50
C ASN A 85 5.93 -1.57 13.15
N ALA A 86 4.89 -1.69 12.35
CA ALA A 86 4.79 -0.97 11.07
C ALA A 86 4.89 0.55 11.24
N ARG A 87 4.23 1.09 12.29
CA ARG A 87 4.24 2.53 12.60
C ARG A 87 5.63 3.12 12.84
N ASP A 88 6.57 2.31 13.34
CA ASP A 88 7.91 2.76 13.70
C ASP A 88 8.87 2.73 12.49
N ARG A 89 8.45 2.15 11.36
CA ARG A 89 9.26 1.97 10.16
C ARG A 89 9.10 3.08 9.12
N ILE A 90 7.98 3.78 9.15
CA ILE A 90 7.51 4.64 8.06
C ILE A 90 7.93 6.10 8.16
N GLY A 91 8.73 6.48 9.17
CA GLY A 91 9.12 7.88 9.41
C GLY A 91 8.05 8.67 10.15
N ARG A 92 8.02 9.98 9.96
CA ARG A 92 7.19 10.89 10.75
C ARG A 92 6.10 11.62 9.98
N GLY A 93 6.12 11.56 8.63
CA GLY A 93 5.21 12.32 7.77
C GLY A 93 5.65 13.77 7.54
N PRO A 94 4.85 14.63 6.92
CA PRO A 94 3.58 14.26 6.31
C PRO A 94 3.73 13.32 5.10
N TRP A 95 2.68 12.54 4.83
CA TRP A 95 2.67 11.67 3.66
C TRP A 95 1.57 12.08 2.68
N GLN A 96 1.94 12.15 1.43
CA GLN A 96 1.03 12.48 0.32
C GLN A 96 1.15 11.45 -0.81
N ASN A 97 0.02 11.25 -1.49
CA ASN A 97 -0.06 10.35 -2.63
C ASN A 97 0.53 10.96 -3.92
N ALA A 98 0.50 10.20 -5.00
CA ALA A 98 1.04 10.61 -6.30
C ALA A 98 0.34 11.84 -6.94
N LYS A 99 -0.81 12.27 -6.40
CA LYS A 99 -1.54 13.48 -6.80
C LYS A 99 -1.34 14.65 -5.83
N GLY A 100 -0.43 14.52 -4.86
CA GLY A 100 -0.15 15.55 -3.86
C GLY A 100 -1.18 15.67 -2.74
N VAL A 101 -2.14 14.72 -2.65
CA VAL A 101 -3.13 14.71 -1.57
C VAL A 101 -2.50 14.13 -0.31
N VAL A 102 -2.50 14.89 0.78
CA VAL A 102 -2.00 14.45 2.08
C VAL A 102 -2.94 13.39 2.66
N VAL A 103 -2.39 12.21 2.94
CA VAL A 103 -3.13 11.10 3.57
C VAL A 103 -3.04 11.13 5.09
N ALA A 104 -1.94 11.64 5.64
CA ALA A 104 -1.77 11.93 7.07
C ALA A 104 -0.59 12.89 7.27
N SER A 105 -0.69 13.76 8.28
CA SER A 105 0.36 14.73 8.62
C SER A 105 1.45 14.16 9.54
N ASN A 106 1.13 13.10 10.28
CA ASN A 106 2.04 12.44 11.21
C ASN A 106 1.53 11.02 11.56
N VAL A 107 2.32 10.29 12.35
CA VAL A 107 2.02 8.91 12.76
C VAL A 107 0.71 8.81 13.55
N ASP A 108 0.43 9.73 14.45
CA ASP A 108 -0.78 9.68 15.27
C ASP A 108 -2.03 9.95 14.45
N GLN A 109 -1.98 10.91 13.53
CA GLN A 109 -3.09 11.14 12.60
C GLN A 109 -3.28 9.96 11.65
N LEU A 110 -2.21 9.29 11.20
CA LEU A 110 -2.31 8.10 10.35
C LEU A 110 -3.08 6.96 11.05
N HIS A 111 -2.88 6.78 12.34
CA HIS A 111 -3.56 5.74 13.14
C HIS A 111 -4.85 6.23 13.84
N GLY A 112 -5.19 7.49 13.64
CA GLY A 112 -6.45 8.11 14.10
C GLY A 112 -7.33 8.53 12.93
N THR A 113 -7.55 9.84 12.82
CA THR A 113 -8.37 10.45 11.75
C THR A 113 -7.53 10.77 10.52
N ASN A 114 -7.21 9.75 9.75
CA ASN A 114 -6.46 9.88 8.49
C ASN A 114 -7.40 10.07 7.28
N ASN A 115 -6.80 10.43 6.14
CA ASN A 115 -7.49 10.62 4.86
C ASN A 115 -7.22 9.45 3.89
N LEU A 116 -7.10 8.22 4.40
CA LEU A 116 -7.01 7.03 3.56
C LEU A 116 -8.41 6.56 3.19
N THR A 117 -8.75 6.70 1.94
CA THR A 117 -10.00 6.25 1.30
C THR A 117 -9.65 5.60 -0.03
N LYS A 118 -10.63 5.03 -0.71
CA LYS A 118 -10.43 4.49 -2.07
C LYS A 118 -9.85 5.52 -3.03
N GLU A 119 -10.26 6.79 -2.93
CA GLU A 119 -9.86 7.87 -3.82
C GLU A 119 -8.44 8.39 -3.53
N THR A 120 -7.95 8.20 -2.31
CA THR A 120 -6.65 8.72 -1.86
C THR A 120 -5.58 7.66 -1.72
N ALA A 121 -5.96 6.39 -1.52
CA ALA A 121 -5.05 5.24 -1.48
C ALA A 121 -4.66 4.81 -2.90
N LEU A 122 -3.91 5.68 -3.57
CA LEU A 122 -3.51 5.52 -4.96
C LEU A 122 -2.23 4.69 -5.09
N THR A 123 -2.04 4.06 -6.25
CA THR A 123 -0.78 3.40 -6.59
C THR A 123 0.35 4.41 -6.80
N GLU A 124 1.59 3.92 -6.93
CA GLU A 124 2.76 4.75 -7.29
C GLU A 124 2.58 5.48 -8.63
N LYS A 125 1.65 5.00 -9.48
CA LYS A 125 1.30 5.61 -10.76
C LYS A 125 0.21 6.68 -10.66
N GLY A 126 -0.41 6.81 -9.46
CA GLY A 126 -1.55 7.70 -9.24
C GLY A 126 -2.89 7.11 -9.70
N GLU A 127 -2.96 5.79 -9.86
CA GLU A 127 -4.16 5.04 -10.25
C GLU A 127 -4.92 4.55 -9.01
N MET A 128 -6.24 4.44 -9.10
CA MET A 128 -7.05 3.82 -8.07
C MET A 128 -6.89 2.29 -8.11
N VAL A 129 -6.84 1.68 -6.91
CA VAL A 129 -6.92 0.23 -6.75
C VAL A 129 -8.39 -0.19 -6.70
N ASN A 130 -8.73 -1.31 -7.29
CA ASN A 130 -10.08 -1.85 -7.22
C ASN A 130 -10.50 -2.08 -5.77
N GLY A 131 -11.69 -1.58 -5.42
CA GLY A 131 -12.31 -1.76 -4.13
C GLY A 131 -13.14 -3.05 -4.06
N ARG A 132 -13.81 -3.23 -2.91
CA ARG A 132 -14.59 -4.42 -2.58
C ARG A 132 -15.69 -4.77 -3.59
N THR A 133 -16.32 -3.79 -4.21
CA THR A 133 -17.44 -3.99 -5.15
C THR A 133 -17.00 -4.13 -6.60
N GLU A 134 -15.71 -4.00 -6.88
CA GLU A 134 -15.14 -4.09 -8.23
C GLU A 134 -14.55 -5.47 -8.51
N LYS A 135 -14.27 -5.75 -9.77
CA LYS A 135 -13.70 -7.03 -10.22
C LYS A 135 -12.41 -6.81 -11.02
N PRO A 136 -11.31 -7.48 -10.64
CA PRO A 136 -11.16 -8.28 -9.44
C PRO A 136 -11.25 -7.42 -8.17
N ASN A 137 -11.79 -7.98 -7.07
CA ASN A 137 -11.72 -7.33 -5.76
C ASN A 137 -10.26 -7.33 -5.28
N MET A 138 -9.70 -6.17 -4.93
CA MET A 138 -8.32 -6.00 -4.48
C MET A 138 -8.21 -5.06 -3.27
N HIS A 139 -9.25 -5.01 -2.43
CA HIS A 139 -9.31 -4.03 -1.34
C HIS A 139 -8.48 -4.41 -0.11
N ASP A 140 -8.11 -5.68 0.05
CA ASP A 140 -7.29 -6.15 1.17
C ASP A 140 -5.81 -5.81 0.97
N MET A 141 -5.23 -5.13 1.96
CA MET A 141 -3.81 -4.79 2.02
C MET A 141 -3.13 -5.59 3.11
N LEU A 142 -1.96 -6.18 2.83
CA LEU A 142 -1.12 -6.83 3.83
C LEU A 142 -0.59 -5.78 4.82
N THR A 143 -0.67 -6.05 6.13
CA THR A 143 -0.18 -5.13 7.17
C THR A 143 0.44 -5.83 8.37
N GLY A 144 -0.12 -6.96 8.83
CA GLY A 144 0.33 -7.66 10.04
C GLY A 144 0.20 -6.83 11.32
N SER A 145 -0.67 -5.81 11.33
CA SER A 145 -0.68 -4.77 12.37
C SER A 145 -1.99 -4.71 13.12
N MET A 146 -1.94 -4.25 14.37
CA MET A 146 -3.08 -3.75 15.12
C MET A 146 -3.53 -2.38 14.58
N PRO A 147 -4.73 -1.89 14.96
CA PRO A 147 -5.23 -0.60 14.49
C PRO A 147 -4.28 0.58 14.75
N ASP A 148 -3.52 0.55 15.84
CA ASP A 148 -2.54 1.56 16.22
C ASP A 148 -1.17 1.40 15.50
N GLY A 149 -1.05 0.44 14.59
CA GLY A 149 0.16 0.17 13.80
C GLY A 149 1.24 -0.61 14.50
N ARG A 150 0.96 -1.15 15.70
CA ARG A 150 1.88 -2.04 16.40
C ARG A 150 1.72 -3.48 15.94
N ALA A 151 2.73 -4.29 16.22
CA ALA A 151 2.72 -5.72 16.00
C ALA A 151 1.63 -6.40 16.85
N ILE A 152 1.02 -7.43 16.28
CA ILE A 152 0.03 -8.24 16.97
C ILE A 152 0.75 -9.13 17.99
N THR A 153 0.32 -9.06 19.26
CA THR A 153 0.91 -9.82 20.36
C THR A 153 0.12 -11.08 20.71
N ALA A 154 -1.08 -11.25 20.13
CA ALA A 154 -1.89 -12.45 20.30
C ALA A 154 -1.18 -13.68 19.74
N SER A 155 -1.49 -14.85 20.30
CA SER A 155 -0.97 -16.13 19.82
C SER A 155 -1.47 -16.42 18.38
N GLY A 156 -0.61 -17.01 17.58
CA GLY A 156 -0.87 -17.35 16.19
C GLY A 156 -0.11 -16.46 15.20
N ASP A 157 0.08 -17.02 14.00
CA ASP A 157 0.74 -16.29 12.93
C ASP A 157 -0.24 -15.31 12.25
N SER A 158 0.09 -14.04 12.25
CA SER A 158 -0.67 -12.96 11.59
C SER A 158 0.17 -12.20 10.55
N THR A 159 1.34 -12.75 10.23
CA THR A 159 2.35 -12.13 9.35
C THR A 159 2.91 -13.08 8.30
N CYS A 160 2.31 -14.27 8.14
CA CYS A 160 2.82 -15.31 7.22
C CYS A 160 4.33 -15.57 7.46
N SER A 161 4.68 -15.94 8.71
CA SER A 161 6.07 -16.15 9.15
C SER A 161 6.96 -14.95 8.85
N ASN A 162 6.49 -13.76 9.25
CA ASN A 162 7.20 -12.50 9.01
C ASN A 162 7.45 -12.22 7.51
N TRP A 163 6.45 -12.50 6.67
CA TRP A 163 6.45 -12.23 5.23
C TRP A 163 7.44 -13.10 4.43
N THR A 164 7.68 -14.32 4.91
CA THR A 164 8.62 -15.26 4.28
C THR A 164 7.99 -16.55 3.77
N THR A 165 6.66 -16.66 3.83
CA THR A 165 5.96 -17.86 3.35
C THR A 165 4.68 -17.52 2.58
N SER A 166 4.38 -18.34 1.58
CA SER A 166 3.09 -18.44 0.91
C SER A 166 2.30 -19.68 1.32
N GLY A 167 2.75 -20.36 2.39
CA GLY A 167 2.19 -21.61 2.90
C GLY A 167 1.11 -21.40 3.96
N ALA A 168 1.16 -22.25 4.99
CA ALA A 168 0.29 -22.18 6.15
C ALA A 168 0.52 -20.89 6.96
N GLY A 169 -0.47 -20.49 7.75
CA GLY A 169 -0.47 -19.25 8.53
C GLY A 169 -1.56 -18.31 8.06
N ALA A 170 -1.47 -17.08 8.50
CA ALA A 170 -2.36 -16.00 8.11
C ALA A 170 -1.62 -14.65 8.09
N ALA A 171 -2.16 -13.70 7.35
CA ALA A 171 -1.76 -12.30 7.38
C ALA A 171 -2.91 -11.44 7.90
N MET A 172 -2.65 -10.49 8.80
CA MET A 172 -3.60 -9.42 9.09
C MET A 172 -3.69 -8.50 7.89
N LEU A 173 -4.92 -8.18 7.51
CA LEU A 173 -5.28 -7.38 6.35
C LEU A 173 -6.02 -6.11 6.77
N GLY A 174 -5.88 -5.06 5.99
CA GLY A 174 -6.67 -3.84 6.11
C GLY A 174 -7.37 -3.50 4.80
N HIS A 175 -8.42 -2.68 4.85
CA HIS A 175 -9.23 -2.30 3.70
C HIS A 175 -8.89 -0.86 3.24
N HIS A 176 -8.22 -0.71 2.10
CA HIS A 176 -7.85 0.61 1.60
C HIS A 176 -9.07 1.49 1.24
N ASP A 177 -10.18 0.85 0.90
CA ASP A 177 -11.44 1.50 0.53
C ASP A 177 -12.42 1.70 1.69
N ARG A 178 -12.02 1.32 2.92
CA ARG A 178 -12.85 1.42 4.14
C ARG A 178 -14.18 0.67 4.04
N GLN A 179 -14.26 -0.38 3.24
CA GLN A 179 -15.46 -1.19 3.08
C GLN A 179 -15.26 -2.60 3.64
N GLY A 180 -16.27 -3.12 4.32
CA GLY A 180 -16.27 -4.48 4.86
C GLY A 180 -17.63 -5.16 4.74
N LEU A 181 -17.75 -6.35 5.32
CA LEU A 181 -19.01 -7.10 5.37
C LEU A 181 -20.00 -6.50 6.37
N ARG A 182 -19.51 -5.74 7.34
CA ARG A 182 -20.28 -5.08 8.39
C ARG A 182 -19.94 -3.58 8.40
N ASP A 183 -20.77 -2.81 9.09
CA ASP A 183 -20.56 -1.38 9.29
C ASP A 183 -19.97 -1.09 10.68
N ASP A 184 -18.84 -1.76 10.98
CA ASP A 184 -18.09 -1.60 12.23
C ASP A 184 -16.65 -1.11 11.96
N ASP A 185 -15.97 -0.65 13.01
CA ASP A 185 -14.62 -0.09 12.92
C ASP A 185 -13.60 -1.10 12.36
N ALA A 186 -13.71 -2.38 12.74
CA ALA A 186 -12.84 -3.42 12.23
C ALA A 186 -13.02 -3.60 10.71
N SER A 187 -14.26 -3.66 10.23
CA SER A 187 -14.57 -3.77 8.80
C SER A 187 -14.09 -2.56 7.99
N LYS A 188 -14.02 -1.38 8.61
CA LYS A 188 -13.56 -0.12 7.98
C LYS A 188 -12.08 0.18 8.25
N SER A 189 -11.38 -0.68 8.96
CA SER A 189 -9.97 -0.45 9.30
C SER A 189 -9.08 -0.54 8.06
N TRP A 190 -8.29 0.49 7.80
CA TRP A 190 -7.36 0.50 6.68
C TRP A 190 -6.18 -0.47 6.87
N ASN A 191 -5.87 -0.83 8.13
CA ASN A 191 -4.67 -1.60 8.47
C ASN A 191 -4.93 -2.84 9.36
N SER A 192 -6.15 -3.03 9.89
CA SER A 192 -6.41 -4.12 10.85
C SER A 192 -7.87 -4.55 10.81
N SER A 193 -8.28 -5.19 9.72
CA SER A 193 -9.68 -5.59 9.51
C SER A 193 -9.91 -7.07 9.83
N HIS A 194 -9.21 -7.98 9.17
CA HIS A 194 -9.36 -9.42 9.39
C HIS A 194 -8.09 -10.18 8.96
N LEU A 195 -7.99 -11.43 9.38
CA LEU A 195 -6.95 -12.34 8.92
C LEU A 195 -7.31 -12.93 7.55
N SER A 196 -6.28 -13.15 6.72
CA SER A 196 -6.41 -14.07 5.58
C SER A 196 -6.72 -15.49 6.08
N ARG A 197 -7.28 -16.33 5.24
CA ARG A 197 -7.68 -17.69 5.62
C ARG A 197 -7.48 -18.64 4.46
N PRO A 198 -7.27 -19.93 4.75
CA PRO A 198 -7.26 -20.97 3.71
C PRO A 198 -8.54 -20.94 2.88
N THR A 199 -8.43 -21.28 1.61
CA THR A 199 -9.61 -21.44 0.76
C THR A 199 -10.34 -22.75 1.10
N LYS A 200 -11.60 -22.88 0.64
CA LYS A 200 -12.38 -24.11 0.81
C LYS A 200 -11.76 -25.30 0.06
N GLU A 201 -11.04 -25.01 -1.01
CA GLU A 201 -10.33 -25.97 -1.85
C GLU A 201 -8.96 -26.36 -1.30
N GLY A 202 -8.57 -25.82 -0.11
CA GLY A 202 -7.36 -26.20 0.62
C GLY A 202 -6.12 -25.37 0.30
N ALA A 203 -6.20 -24.27 -0.45
CA ALA A 203 -5.07 -23.37 -0.61
C ALA A 203 -4.72 -22.71 0.73
N PRO A 204 -3.43 -22.73 1.16
CA PRO A 204 -3.03 -22.24 2.49
C PRO A 204 -3.21 -20.73 2.61
N GLY A 205 -3.44 -20.23 3.85
CA GLY A 205 -3.89 -18.87 4.12
C GLY A 205 -2.93 -17.75 3.70
N CYS A 206 -1.65 -18.04 3.50
CA CYS A 206 -0.65 -17.08 3.02
C CYS A 206 -0.45 -17.13 1.49
N SER A 207 -1.13 -18.05 0.77
CA SER A 207 -0.99 -18.20 -0.67
C SER A 207 -1.64 -17.06 -1.45
N GLN A 208 -1.18 -16.83 -2.68
CA GLN A 208 -1.79 -15.85 -3.58
C GLN A 208 -3.30 -16.12 -3.80
N VAL A 209 -3.66 -17.39 -3.97
CA VAL A 209 -5.06 -17.82 -4.16
C VAL A 209 -5.91 -17.50 -2.92
N ALA A 210 -5.38 -17.74 -1.72
CA ALA A 210 -6.08 -17.44 -0.48
C ALA A 210 -6.29 -15.93 -0.29
N LEU A 211 -5.27 -15.10 -0.57
CA LEU A 211 -5.39 -13.65 -0.53
C LEU A 211 -6.42 -13.13 -1.54
N GLN A 212 -6.44 -13.68 -2.75
CA GLN A 212 -7.47 -13.34 -3.75
C GLN A 212 -8.87 -13.79 -3.30
N GLY A 213 -8.96 -14.91 -2.62
CA GLY A 213 -10.22 -15.44 -2.08
C GLY A 213 -10.82 -14.60 -0.93
N THR A 214 -10.03 -13.80 -0.24
CA THR A 214 -10.51 -12.86 0.80
C THR A 214 -10.79 -11.46 0.27
N GLY A 215 -10.32 -11.11 -0.92
CA GLY A 215 -10.55 -9.80 -1.54
C GLY A 215 -9.28 -8.98 -1.72
N GLY A 216 -8.12 -9.62 -1.69
CA GLY A 216 -6.82 -8.98 -1.89
C GLY A 216 -6.10 -9.48 -3.14
N ASN A 217 -4.87 -9.04 -3.30
CA ASN A 217 -3.95 -9.50 -4.36
C ASN A 217 -2.48 -9.47 -3.89
N GLY A 218 -2.25 -9.55 -2.59
CA GLY A 218 -0.91 -9.44 -2.02
C GLY A 218 -0.34 -8.02 -2.09
N LEU A 219 -1.19 -7.00 -2.18
CA LEU A 219 -0.82 -5.59 -2.19
C LEU A 219 -0.57 -5.08 -0.76
N PHE A 220 0.22 -4.03 -0.64
CA PHE A 220 0.53 -3.38 0.64
C PHE A 220 0.86 -1.90 0.47
N TYR A 221 0.92 -1.17 1.58
CA TYR A 221 1.23 0.26 1.58
C TYR A 221 2.73 0.50 1.63
N CYS A 222 3.19 1.53 0.94
CA CYS A 222 4.56 2.01 0.93
C CYS A 222 4.62 3.47 1.40
N PHE A 223 5.54 3.77 2.30
CA PHE A 223 5.75 5.09 2.88
C PHE A 223 7.21 5.51 2.73
N ALA A 224 7.45 6.78 2.46
CA ALA A 224 8.77 7.37 2.55
C ALA A 224 9.11 7.60 4.04
N ALA A 225 10.23 7.03 4.49
CA ALA A 225 10.65 7.00 5.89
C ALA A 225 11.59 8.15 6.30
N ASN A 226 11.94 9.03 5.39
CA ASN A 226 12.83 10.19 5.57
C ASN A 226 12.06 11.50 5.64
#